data_83d00d85b4824f06ee8bece88a62f164
#
_entry.id   83d00d85b4824f06ee8bece88a62f164
#
_cell.length_a   1.000
_cell.length_b   1.000
_cell.length_c   1.000
_cell.angle_alpha   90.00
_cell.angle_beta   90.00
_cell.angle_gamma   90.00
#
_symmetry.space_group_name_H-M   'P 1'
#
loop_
_entity.id
_entity.type
_entity.pdbx_description
1 polymer ?
#
loop_
_entity_poly.entity_id
_entity_poly.type
_entity_poly.pdbx_seq_one_letter_code
_entity_poly.pdbx_strand_id
1 'polypeptide(L)' 'MDFQKIVTEILETGMTQTELAKRCGHGTTQGHISAIYTGRRGDKVGYQLGDALVKIHRRAMRTKVVTGHHNN' A
#
# COMPACT_ATOMS: atom_id res chain seq x y z
N MET A 1 -0.75 -3.63 13.47
CA MET A 1 -1.25 -3.57 12.08
C MET A 1 -0.25 -4.23 11.16
N ASP A 2 -0.73 -5.00 10.23
CA ASP A 2 0.14 -5.78 9.34
C ASP A 2 0.39 -5.01 8.04
N PHE A 3 1.45 -4.23 8.02
CA PHE A 3 1.76 -3.42 6.85
C PHE A 3 2.23 -4.26 5.65
N GLN A 4 2.81 -5.43 5.91
CA GLN A 4 3.16 -6.33 4.82
C GLN A 4 1.92 -6.75 4.05
N LYS A 5 0.87 -7.11 4.76
CA LYS A 5 -0.40 -7.48 4.15
C LYS A 5 -1.01 -6.30 3.41
N ILE A 6 -0.98 -5.12 4.03
CA ILE A 6 -1.53 -3.91 3.42
C ILE A 6 -0.84 -3.63 2.08
N VAL A 7 0.49 -3.64 2.07
CA VAL A 7 1.24 -3.40 0.84
C VAL A 7 0.94 -4.48 -0.19
N THR A 8 0.93 -5.73 0.23
CA THR A 8 0.65 -6.84 -0.68
C THR A 8 -0.71 -6.65 -1.37
N GLU A 9 -1.72 -6.30 -0.60
CA GLU A 9 -3.06 -6.11 -1.15
C GLU A 9 -3.12 -4.93 -2.11
N ILE A 10 -2.39 -3.86 -1.81
CA ILE A 10 -2.33 -2.71 -2.72
C ILE A 10 -1.69 -3.12 -4.04
N LEU A 11 -0.58 -3.85 -3.98
CA LEU A 11 0.12 -4.26 -5.19
C LEU A 11 -0.71 -5.24 -6.02
N GLU A 12 -1.54 -6.02 -5.37
CA GLU A 12 -2.41 -6.95 -6.07
C GLU A 12 -3.47 -6.25 -6.93
N THR A 13 -3.70 -4.96 -6.69
CA THR A 13 -4.61 -4.20 -7.54
C THR A 13 -3.99 -3.81 -8.86
N GLY A 14 -2.69 -4.09 -9.05
CA GLY A 14 -1.97 -3.74 -10.27
C GLY A 14 -1.00 -2.59 -10.10
N MET A 15 -0.94 -1.98 -8.92
CA MET A 15 -0.02 -0.90 -8.65
C MET A 15 1.39 -1.45 -8.47
N THR A 16 2.39 -0.74 -9.02
CA THR A 16 3.78 -1.14 -8.84
C THR A 16 4.33 -0.58 -7.54
N GLN A 17 5.47 -1.15 -7.08
CA GLN A 17 6.12 -0.65 -5.88
C GLN A 17 6.56 0.80 -6.05
N THR A 18 7.07 1.14 -7.23
CA THR A 18 7.51 2.50 -7.52
C THR A 18 6.34 3.47 -7.47
N GLU A 19 5.22 3.09 -8.05
CA GLU A 19 4.03 3.93 -8.04
C GLU A 19 3.51 4.11 -6.62
N LEU A 20 3.48 3.06 -5.84
CA LEU A 20 3.04 3.14 -4.46
C LEU A 20 3.92 4.08 -3.67
N ALA A 21 5.25 3.99 -3.86
CA ALA A 21 6.19 4.87 -3.18
C ALA A 21 5.89 6.34 -3.50
N LYS A 22 5.62 6.63 -4.77
CA LYS A 22 5.29 8.00 -5.18
C LYS A 22 4.01 8.49 -4.52
N ARG A 23 3.02 7.64 -4.41
CA ARG A 23 1.75 8.01 -3.80
C ARG A 23 1.87 8.25 -2.31
N CYS A 24 2.76 7.53 -1.65
CA CYS A 24 3.00 7.73 -0.22
C CYS A 24 3.64 9.09 0.05
N GLY A 25 4.51 9.56 -0.84
CA GLY A 25 5.21 10.81 -0.61
C GLY A 25 6.19 10.72 0.54
N HIS A 26 6.49 11.86 1.15
CA HIS A 26 7.35 11.95 2.35
C HIS A 26 8.71 11.29 2.15
N GLY A 27 9.26 11.36 0.94
CA GLY A 27 10.57 10.77 0.68
C GLY A 27 10.57 9.26 0.61
N THR A 28 9.40 8.64 0.51
CA THR A 28 9.30 7.19 0.40
C THR A 28 9.88 6.72 -0.93
N THR A 29 10.70 5.68 -0.89
CA THR A 29 11.30 5.12 -2.09
C THR A 29 10.76 3.73 -2.36
N GLN A 30 10.99 3.25 -3.58
CA GLN A 30 10.62 1.89 -3.93
C GLN A 30 11.28 0.88 -2.99
N GLY A 31 12.52 1.17 -2.54
CA GLY A 31 13.20 0.30 -1.59
C GLY A 31 12.47 0.19 -0.26
N HIS A 32 11.88 1.27 0.21
CA HIS A 32 11.08 1.24 1.44
C HIS A 32 9.88 0.31 1.27
N ILE A 33 9.19 0.44 0.14
CA ILE A 33 8.02 -0.39 -0.13
C ILE A 33 8.44 -1.87 -0.24
N SER A 34 9.55 -2.13 -0.92
CA SER A 34 10.05 -3.48 -1.05
C SER A 34 10.38 -4.10 0.30
N ALA A 35 10.99 -3.31 1.20
CA ALA A 35 11.34 -3.80 2.52
C ALA A 35 10.09 -4.19 3.33
N ILE A 36 9.03 -3.41 3.20
CA ILE A 36 7.77 -3.74 3.86
C ILE A 36 7.14 -4.99 3.22
N TYR A 37 7.15 -5.02 1.90
CA TYR A 37 6.55 -6.12 1.14
C TYR A 37 7.21 -7.46 1.46
N THR A 38 8.52 -7.47 1.63
CA THR A 38 9.25 -8.70 1.93
C THR A 38 9.29 -9.02 3.42
N GLY A 39 8.71 -8.18 4.26
CA GLY A 39 8.64 -8.42 5.69
C GLY A 39 9.87 -7.98 6.46
N ARG A 40 10.83 -7.32 5.81
CA ARG A 40 12.07 -6.92 6.48
C ARG A 40 11.83 -5.88 7.56
N ARG A 41 10.89 -4.99 7.34
CA ARG A 41 10.60 -3.94 8.30
C ARG A 41 9.58 -4.36 9.35
N GLY A 42 8.76 -5.33 9.04
CA GLY A 42 7.74 -5.76 9.97
C GLY A 42 6.81 -4.61 10.33
N ASP A 43 6.70 -4.33 11.63
CA ASP A 43 5.83 -3.27 12.13
C ASP A 43 6.53 -1.92 12.22
N LYS A 44 7.80 -1.85 11.85
CA LYS A 44 8.58 -0.62 12.03
C LYS A 44 8.41 0.31 10.85
N VAL A 45 7.19 0.74 10.64
CA VAL A 45 6.85 1.69 9.60
C VAL A 45 6.60 3.03 10.27
N GLY A 46 7.25 4.07 9.78
CA GLY A 46 7.08 5.39 10.35
C GLY A 46 5.63 5.85 10.30
N TYR A 47 5.27 6.76 11.20
CA TYR A 47 3.89 7.22 11.33
C TYR A 47 3.34 7.75 10.00
N GLN A 48 4.11 8.62 9.34
CA GLN A 48 3.63 9.24 8.10
C GLN A 48 3.45 8.21 6.99
N LEU A 49 4.41 7.30 6.86
CA LEU A 49 4.31 6.26 5.84
C LEU A 49 3.18 5.29 6.17
N GLY A 50 3.05 4.92 7.43
CA GLY A 50 1.97 4.03 7.84
C GLY A 50 0.60 4.63 7.56
N ASP A 51 0.42 5.91 7.90
CA ASP A 51 -0.83 6.60 7.65
C ASP A 51 -1.14 6.65 6.15
N ALA A 52 -0.13 6.97 5.33
CA ALA A 52 -0.30 7.01 3.88
C ALA A 52 -0.71 5.65 3.33
N LEU A 53 -0.05 4.59 3.80
CA LEU A 53 -0.37 3.24 3.35
C LEU A 53 -1.81 2.84 3.70
N VAL A 54 -2.24 3.18 4.89
CA VAL A 54 -3.61 2.85 5.32
C VAL A 54 -4.62 3.58 4.43
N LYS A 55 -4.37 4.84 4.14
CA LYS A 55 -5.28 5.62 3.30
C LYS A 55 -5.32 5.09 1.88
N ILE A 56 -4.16 4.77 1.32
CA ILE A 56 -4.08 4.22 -0.04
C ILE A 56 -4.76 2.86 -0.09
N HIS A 57 -4.52 2.04 0.92
CA HIS A 57 -5.12 0.72 1.00
C HIS A 57 -6.65 0.82 1.02
N ARG A 58 -7.17 1.72 1.85
CA ARG A 58 -8.61 1.91 1.95
C ARG A 58 -9.21 2.30 0.60
N ARG A 59 -8.55 3.22 -0.09
CA ARG A 59 -9.02 3.66 -1.40
C ARG A 59 -8.92 2.53 -2.43
N ALA A 60 -7.82 1.77 -2.42
CA ALA A 60 -7.63 0.68 -3.35
C ALA A 60 -8.67 -0.41 -3.15
N MET A 61 -8.96 -0.75 -1.90
CA MET A 61 -9.96 -1.75 -1.60
C MET A 61 -11.36 -1.28 -1.97
N ARG A 62 -11.64 0.00 -1.75
CA ARG A 62 -12.92 0.57 -2.13
C ARG A 62 -13.12 0.50 -3.64
N THR A 63 -12.09 0.88 -4.40
CA THR A 63 -12.15 0.85 -5.85
C THR A 63 -12.39 -0.58 -6.34
N LYS A 64 -11.69 -1.52 -5.75
CA LYS A 64 -11.85 -2.92 -6.12
C LYS A 64 -13.27 -3.41 -5.85
N VAL A 65 -13.80 -3.06 -4.70
CA VAL A 65 -15.16 -3.45 -4.32
C VAL A 65 -16.18 -2.80 -5.23
N VAL A 66 -16.01 -1.49 -5.47
CA VAL A 66 -16.93 -0.76 -6.34
C VAL A 66 -16.92 -1.34 -7.74
N THR A 67 -15.74 -1.65 -8.26
CA THR A 67 -15.62 -2.22 -9.59
C THR A 67 -16.38 -3.54 -9.69
N GLY A 68 -16.16 -4.42 -8.75
CA GLY A 68 -16.83 -5.70 -8.73
C GLY A 68 -18.32 -5.59 -8.52
N HIS A 69 -18.73 -4.63 -7.72
CA HIS A 69 -20.12 -4.43 -7.37
C HIS A 69 -20.86 -3.66 -8.47
N HIS A 70 -20.16 -2.76 -9.10
CA HIS A 70 -20.75 -1.88 -10.09
C HIS A 70 -21.22 -2.61 -11.33
N ASN A 71 -20.74 -3.79 -11.54
CA ASN A 71 -21.16 -4.58 -12.69
C ASN A 71 -22.62 -4.98 -12.65
N ASN A 72 -23.26 -4.66 -11.61
CA ASN A 72 -24.70 -4.92 -11.49
C ASN A 72 -25.53 -4.12 -12.50
#